data_bc014e6b180557ac0e15593434c93e9a
#
_entry.id   bc014e6b180557ac0e15593434c93e9a
#
_cell.length_a   1.000
_cell.length_b   1.000
_cell.length_c   1.000
_cell.angle_alpha   90.00
_cell.angle_beta   90.00
_cell.angle_gamma   90.00
#
_symmetry.space_group_name_H-M   'P 1'
#
loop_
_entity.id
_entity.type
_entity.pdbx_description
1 polymer ?
#
loop_
_entity_poly.entity_id
_entity_poly.type
_entity_poly.pdbx_seq_one_letter_code
_entity_poly.pdbx_strand_id
1 'polypeptide(L)'
;MTPEAIPGLNNPRLMAAAMALYDNRLSEAEPLLRAHLKADPFDVYAIRMLAELAGRIGRYKDAEGLLRRALELRPEFGAARANLATCLYRQNKSVEAIAELDRVMIDEPENAGHSNLKAAALGKIGGFDEAMELYDEVLKAAPNQPRVWMSYGHMLKTVGRLDDGIAAYRRAIDIAPALGEVWWSLANLKTVRFSADDVAAMQSALARPDLSDEDRFHLDFALGKAFEDAKDYAPSFAHYDAGNALRRASASYDAAEMTRFVDRSIAATPPAFFAARAWQGCTERVPIFVLGMPRAGSTLVEQILSSHSQVEGTSELPDIPALARTKDYPDNLASLSPATLRALGESYLERTRVQRRTDKPLFIDKLPNNWVHVPFIHLILPNAIIIDARRHPMSCCFSNFKQHFAKGQAFSYSLDDMGRYYVDYVRLMRHVDAVLPGRVHRVIYERMVDESEAEIRALLDACGLPFEAACLRFHETERAVRTPSSEQVRRPIFRDGIEGWQGFAPWLGPLETALGDVLVTYPDVPRPSPE
;
A
#
# COMPACT_ATOMS: atom_id res chain seq x y z
N MET A 1 10.30 10.77 -34.66
CA MET A 1 11.77 10.92 -34.51
C MET A 1 12.43 9.91 -35.44
N THR A 2 13.21 10.37 -36.39
CA THR A 2 13.95 9.51 -37.32
C THR A 2 15.06 8.77 -36.57
N PRO A 3 15.42 7.51 -36.97
CA PRO A 3 16.42 6.67 -36.27
C PRO A 3 17.84 7.25 -36.22
N GLU A 4 18.11 8.34 -36.92
CA GLU A 4 19.45 8.94 -37.06
C GLU A 4 19.92 9.77 -35.86
N ALA A 5 19.07 10.00 -34.83
CA ALA A 5 19.36 10.97 -33.77
C ALA A 5 19.75 10.38 -32.39
N ILE A 6 19.97 9.07 -32.25
CA ILE A 6 20.39 8.49 -30.97
C ILE A 6 21.88 8.13 -31.07
N PRO A 7 22.78 8.93 -30.49
CA PRO A 7 24.19 8.58 -30.43
C PRO A 7 24.37 7.22 -29.71
N GLY A 8 25.10 6.31 -30.33
CA GLY A 8 25.38 4.95 -29.77
C GLY A 8 24.58 3.81 -30.41
N LEU A 9 23.52 4.06 -31.20
CA LEU A 9 22.75 3.01 -31.90
C LEU A 9 23.36 2.56 -33.25
N ASN A 10 24.55 3.00 -33.61
CA ASN A 10 25.25 2.53 -34.81
C ASN A 10 25.75 1.07 -34.70
N ASN A 11 25.57 0.44 -33.55
CA ASN A 11 25.94 -0.96 -33.36
C ASN A 11 24.71 -1.87 -33.58
N PRO A 12 24.76 -2.80 -34.59
CA PRO A 12 23.62 -3.66 -34.91
C PRO A 12 23.12 -4.52 -33.72
N ARG A 13 24.01 -4.89 -32.78
CA ARG A 13 23.62 -5.65 -31.58
C ARG A 13 22.84 -4.80 -30.60
N LEU A 14 23.22 -3.52 -30.41
CA LEU A 14 22.48 -2.58 -29.58
C LEU A 14 21.13 -2.25 -30.18
N MET A 15 21.07 -2.10 -31.50
CA MET A 15 19.80 -1.89 -32.21
C MET A 15 18.86 -3.08 -32.00
N ALA A 16 19.36 -4.32 -32.18
CA ALA A 16 18.57 -5.54 -31.93
C ALA A 16 18.09 -5.63 -30.47
N ALA A 17 18.94 -5.28 -29.51
CA ALA A 17 18.58 -5.25 -28.10
C ALA A 17 17.53 -4.16 -27.79
N ALA A 18 17.66 -2.97 -28.38
CA ALA A 18 16.69 -1.88 -28.23
C ALA A 18 15.31 -2.27 -28.80
N MET A 19 15.28 -2.91 -29.97
CA MET A 19 14.04 -3.42 -30.55
C MET A 19 13.41 -4.52 -29.68
N ALA A 20 14.21 -5.45 -29.16
CA ALA A 20 13.71 -6.49 -28.26
C ALA A 20 13.14 -5.90 -26.96
N LEU A 21 13.77 -4.84 -26.41
CA LEU A 21 13.22 -4.09 -25.28
C LEU A 21 11.92 -3.39 -25.65
N TYR A 22 11.87 -2.74 -26.81
CA TYR A 22 10.65 -2.05 -27.27
C TYR A 22 9.48 -3.03 -27.38
N ASP A 23 9.71 -4.21 -27.98
CA ASP A 23 8.73 -5.28 -28.14
C ASP A 23 8.48 -6.08 -26.85
N ASN A 24 9.06 -5.67 -25.72
CA ASN A 24 9.00 -6.37 -24.43
C ASN A 24 9.52 -7.83 -24.46
N ARG A 25 10.40 -8.18 -25.42
CA ARG A 25 11.06 -9.50 -25.53
C ARG A 25 12.32 -9.53 -24.67
N LEU A 26 12.12 -9.49 -23.32
CA LEU A 26 13.20 -9.28 -22.36
C LEU A 26 14.23 -10.42 -22.35
N SER A 27 13.78 -11.66 -22.58
CA SER A 27 14.66 -12.84 -22.68
C SER A 27 15.62 -12.81 -23.88
N GLU A 28 15.29 -12.07 -24.95
CA GLU A 28 16.15 -11.86 -26.10
C GLU A 28 17.08 -10.66 -25.91
N ALA A 29 16.60 -9.60 -25.26
CA ALA A 29 17.37 -8.37 -25.02
C ALA A 29 18.57 -8.63 -24.06
N GLU A 30 18.37 -9.41 -22.99
CA GLU A 30 19.40 -9.61 -21.95
C GLU A 30 20.70 -10.21 -22.51
N PRO A 31 20.71 -11.34 -23.25
CA PRO A 31 21.95 -11.91 -23.76
C PRO A 31 22.65 -11.00 -24.77
N LEU A 32 21.92 -10.21 -25.58
CA LEU A 32 22.49 -9.25 -26.51
C LEU A 32 23.24 -8.14 -25.78
N LEU A 33 22.63 -7.56 -24.73
CA LEU A 33 23.22 -6.52 -23.91
C LEU A 33 24.45 -7.04 -23.13
N ARG A 34 24.35 -8.22 -22.53
CA ARG A 34 25.48 -8.84 -21.80
C ARG A 34 26.64 -9.16 -22.73
N ALA A 35 26.38 -9.69 -23.94
CA ALA A 35 27.42 -9.95 -24.93
C ALA A 35 28.10 -8.67 -25.43
N HIS A 36 27.32 -7.58 -25.60
CA HIS A 36 27.87 -6.28 -25.96
C HIS A 36 28.77 -5.72 -24.85
N LEU A 37 28.26 -5.69 -23.59
CA LEU A 37 29.01 -5.17 -22.44
C LEU A 37 30.23 -6.02 -22.07
N LYS A 38 30.28 -7.27 -22.49
CA LYS A 38 31.52 -8.09 -22.37
C LYS A 38 32.60 -7.60 -23.34
N ALA A 39 32.21 -7.08 -24.49
CA ALA A 39 33.16 -6.55 -25.49
C ALA A 39 33.48 -5.06 -25.22
N ASP A 40 32.49 -4.27 -24.78
CA ASP A 40 32.66 -2.85 -24.43
C ASP A 40 31.99 -2.58 -23.06
N PRO A 41 32.70 -2.74 -21.95
CA PRO A 41 32.19 -2.58 -20.59
C PRO A 41 31.84 -1.15 -20.20
N PHE A 42 32.22 -0.16 -21.02
CA PHE A 42 32.03 1.26 -20.73
C PHE A 42 30.95 1.93 -21.61
N ASP A 43 30.26 1.16 -22.44
CA ASP A 43 29.16 1.69 -23.24
C ASP A 43 27.97 2.06 -22.35
N VAL A 44 27.81 3.36 -22.08
CA VAL A 44 26.79 3.91 -21.21
C VAL A 44 25.36 3.68 -21.74
N TYR A 45 25.18 3.54 -23.06
CA TYR A 45 23.88 3.24 -23.63
C TYR A 45 23.47 1.79 -23.38
N ALA A 46 24.41 0.84 -23.54
CA ALA A 46 24.17 -0.56 -23.23
C ALA A 46 23.95 -0.77 -21.72
N ILE A 47 24.71 -0.08 -20.86
CA ILE A 47 24.49 -0.10 -19.41
C ILE A 47 23.10 0.40 -19.07
N ARG A 48 22.64 1.53 -19.64
CA ARG A 48 21.29 2.08 -19.43
C ARG A 48 20.20 1.11 -19.88
N MET A 49 20.35 0.49 -21.07
CA MET A 49 19.38 -0.49 -21.57
C MET A 49 19.29 -1.73 -20.65
N LEU A 50 20.43 -2.23 -20.15
CA LEU A 50 20.44 -3.33 -19.21
C LEU A 50 19.80 -2.95 -17.87
N ALA A 51 19.98 -1.72 -17.43
CA ALA A 51 19.29 -1.17 -16.25
C ALA A 51 17.78 -1.06 -16.48
N GLU A 52 17.34 -0.62 -17.68
CA GLU A 52 15.93 -0.58 -18.05
C GLU A 52 15.32 -1.99 -18.00
N LEU A 53 15.98 -2.99 -18.56
CA LEU A 53 15.58 -4.40 -18.47
C LEU A 53 15.45 -4.84 -17.02
N ALA A 54 16.46 -4.58 -16.18
CA ALA A 54 16.44 -4.91 -14.75
C ALA A 54 15.26 -4.24 -14.04
N GLY A 55 14.95 -2.99 -14.37
CA GLY A 55 13.78 -2.26 -13.86
C GLY A 55 12.44 -2.90 -14.26
N ARG A 56 12.32 -3.34 -15.53
CA ARG A 56 11.10 -4.00 -16.03
C ARG A 56 10.80 -5.33 -15.34
N ILE A 57 11.85 -6.09 -14.96
CA ILE A 57 11.71 -7.34 -14.18
C ILE A 57 11.72 -7.12 -12.65
N GLY A 58 11.62 -5.85 -12.20
CA GLY A 58 11.52 -5.51 -10.77
C GLY A 58 12.85 -5.53 -9.99
N ARG A 59 13.99 -5.76 -10.65
CA ARG A 59 15.32 -5.76 -10.01
C ARG A 59 15.88 -4.34 -9.86
N TYR A 60 15.14 -3.49 -9.14
CA TYR A 60 15.44 -2.05 -9.05
C TYR A 60 16.80 -1.73 -8.40
N LYS A 61 17.30 -2.56 -7.46
CA LYS A 61 18.64 -2.36 -6.87
C LYS A 61 19.74 -2.55 -7.89
N ASP A 62 19.62 -3.56 -8.76
CA ASP A 62 20.59 -3.81 -9.81
C ASP A 62 20.53 -2.72 -10.87
N ALA A 63 19.30 -2.29 -11.24
CA ALA A 63 19.09 -1.17 -12.14
C ALA A 63 19.74 0.12 -11.59
N GLU A 64 19.57 0.43 -10.31
CA GLU A 64 20.21 1.57 -9.64
C GLU A 64 21.73 1.49 -9.75
N GLY A 65 22.34 0.35 -9.45
CA GLY A 65 23.80 0.17 -9.55
C GLY A 65 24.32 0.43 -10.97
N LEU A 66 23.63 -0.11 -11.98
CA LEU A 66 23.98 0.11 -13.38
C LEU A 66 23.82 1.59 -13.78
N LEU A 67 22.76 2.25 -13.37
CA LEU A 67 22.53 3.66 -13.73
C LEU A 67 23.51 4.61 -13.03
N ARG A 68 23.85 4.35 -11.76
CA ARG A 68 24.91 5.10 -11.07
C ARG A 68 26.24 4.92 -11.80
N ARG A 69 26.55 3.68 -12.26
CA ARG A 69 27.76 3.43 -13.07
C ARG A 69 27.74 4.17 -14.41
N ALA A 70 26.60 4.21 -15.10
CA ALA A 70 26.47 4.98 -16.34
C ALA A 70 26.73 6.49 -16.11
N LEU A 71 26.25 7.03 -14.97
CA LEU A 71 26.43 8.44 -14.60
C LEU A 71 27.85 8.74 -14.08
N GLU A 72 28.57 7.78 -13.49
CA GLU A 72 30.00 7.92 -13.20
C GLU A 72 30.82 8.07 -14.49
N LEU A 73 30.48 7.30 -15.54
CA LEU A 73 31.15 7.34 -16.82
C LEU A 73 30.76 8.56 -17.66
N ARG A 74 29.51 9.00 -17.54
CA ARG A 74 28.97 10.18 -18.25
C ARG A 74 27.99 10.93 -17.34
N PRO A 75 28.47 11.89 -16.55
CA PRO A 75 27.63 12.64 -15.59
C PRO A 75 26.48 13.42 -16.22
N GLU A 76 26.62 13.87 -17.46
CA GLU A 76 25.63 14.64 -18.23
C GLU A 76 24.58 13.75 -18.93
N PHE A 77 24.57 12.43 -18.71
CA PHE A 77 23.64 11.53 -19.41
C PHE A 77 22.23 11.62 -18.81
N GLY A 78 21.43 12.62 -19.24
CA GLY A 78 20.08 12.92 -18.75
C GLY A 78 19.14 11.71 -18.78
N ALA A 79 19.15 10.89 -19.84
CA ALA A 79 18.32 9.70 -19.93
C ALA A 79 18.64 8.63 -18.86
N ALA A 80 19.90 8.47 -18.48
CA ALA A 80 20.26 7.58 -17.37
C ALA A 80 19.82 8.15 -16.03
N ARG A 81 19.90 9.47 -15.84
CA ARG A 81 19.46 10.18 -14.64
C ARG A 81 17.95 10.07 -14.46
N ALA A 82 17.16 10.24 -15.52
CA ALA A 82 15.71 10.05 -15.48
C ALA A 82 15.30 8.61 -15.13
N ASN A 83 16.02 7.63 -15.70
CA ASN A 83 15.80 6.22 -15.37
C ASN A 83 16.19 5.93 -13.90
N LEU A 84 17.28 6.56 -13.38
CA LEU A 84 17.69 6.44 -11.98
C LEU A 84 16.60 7.01 -11.04
N ALA A 85 16.06 8.18 -11.35
CA ALA A 85 14.96 8.77 -10.59
C ALA A 85 13.75 7.83 -10.52
N THR A 86 13.40 7.20 -11.66
CA THR A 86 12.33 6.20 -11.72
C THR A 86 12.63 4.99 -10.83
N CYS A 87 13.84 4.45 -10.88
CA CYS A 87 14.26 3.32 -10.05
C CYS A 87 14.25 3.66 -8.56
N LEU A 88 14.69 4.85 -8.19
CA LEU A 88 14.67 5.35 -6.81
C LEU A 88 13.23 5.51 -6.29
N TYR A 89 12.35 6.11 -7.11
CA TYR A 89 10.93 6.23 -6.77
C TYR A 89 10.26 4.86 -6.54
N ARG A 90 10.57 3.86 -7.39
CA ARG A 90 10.06 2.49 -7.26
C ARG A 90 10.58 1.77 -6.01
N GLN A 91 11.74 2.17 -5.50
CA GLN A 91 12.33 1.69 -4.25
C GLN A 91 11.87 2.47 -3.01
N ASN A 92 10.91 3.41 -3.14
CA ASN A 92 10.48 4.35 -2.08
C ASN A 92 11.57 5.33 -1.59
N LYS A 93 12.64 5.53 -2.37
CA LYS A 93 13.69 6.52 -2.13
C LYS A 93 13.28 7.86 -2.75
N SER A 94 12.14 8.41 -2.30
CA SER A 94 11.51 9.58 -2.96
C SER A 94 12.37 10.84 -2.89
N VAL A 95 13.07 11.07 -1.78
CA VAL A 95 13.97 12.24 -1.64
C VAL A 95 15.11 12.19 -2.65
N GLU A 96 15.76 11.03 -2.81
CA GLU A 96 16.81 10.85 -3.82
C GLU A 96 16.25 10.98 -5.25
N ALA A 97 15.04 10.43 -5.49
CA ALA A 97 14.38 10.54 -6.79
C ALA A 97 14.12 12.00 -7.17
N ILE A 98 13.63 12.84 -6.24
CA ILE A 98 13.40 14.27 -6.45
C ILE A 98 14.72 14.96 -6.79
N ALA A 99 15.79 14.69 -6.05
CA ALA A 99 17.09 15.30 -6.31
C ALA A 99 17.64 14.98 -7.72
N GLU A 100 17.42 13.76 -8.21
CA GLU A 100 17.81 13.40 -9.58
C GLU A 100 16.89 14.03 -10.65
N LEU A 101 15.58 14.19 -10.33
CA LEU A 101 14.64 14.89 -11.19
C LEU A 101 14.94 16.38 -11.29
N ASP A 102 15.27 17.03 -10.19
CA ASP A 102 15.68 18.45 -10.20
C ASP A 102 16.85 18.71 -11.13
N ARG A 103 17.80 17.79 -11.18
CA ARG A 103 18.96 17.88 -12.07
C ARG A 103 18.61 17.68 -13.54
N VAL A 104 17.75 16.70 -13.87
CA VAL A 104 17.40 16.44 -15.28
C VAL A 104 16.45 17.50 -15.83
N MET A 105 15.63 18.10 -14.97
CA MET A 105 14.69 19.16 -15.35
C MET A 105 15.38 20.51 -15.64
N ILE A 106 16.66 20.69 -15.26
CA ILE A 106 17.46 21.86 -15.69
C ILE A 106 17.59 21.86 -17.22
N ASP A 107 17.84 20.68 -17.80
CA ASP A 107 18.06 20.52 -19.25
C ASP A 107 16.74 20.29 -20.02
N GLU A 108 15.74 19.70 -19.34
CA GLU A 108 14.44 19.31 -19.91
C GLU A 108 13.27 19.86 -19.07
N PRO A 109 13.12 21.18 -18.90
CA PRO A 109 12.14 21.77 -17.99
C PRO A 109 10.68 21.51 -18.42
N GLU A 110 10.41 21.34 -19.71
CA GLU A 110 9.06 21.11 -20.26
C GLU A 110 8.68 19.62 -20.37
N ASN A 111 9.52 18.72 -19.86
CA ASN A 111 9.23 17.29 -19.94
C ASN A 111 8.15 16.89 -18.91
N ALA A 112 6.91 16.78 -19.40
CA ALA A 112 5.74 16.41 -18.59
C ALA A 112 5.92 15.09 -17.81
N GLY A 113 6.72 14.14 -18.33
CA GLY A 113 7.02 12.88 -17.65
C GLY A 113 7.86 13.08 -16.40
N HIS A 114 8.83 13.99 -16.45
CA HIS A 114 9.68 14.32 -15.29
C HIS A 114 8.88 15.06 -14.23
N SER A 115 8.10 16.06 -14.61
CA SER A 115 7.22 16.80 -13.71
C SER A 115 6.19 15.91 -13.04
N ASN A 116 5.55 15.00 -13.80
CA ASN A 116 4.62 14.02 -13.25
C ASN A 116 5.29 13.06 -12.23
N LEU A 117 6.49 12.58 -12.53
CA LEU A 117 7.23 11.70 -11.61
C LEU A 117 7.68 12.46 -10.34
N LYS A 118 8.14 13.72 -10.50
CA LYS A 118 8.51 14.59 -9.37
C LYS A 118 7.29 14.86 -8.48
N ALA A 119 6.15 15.22 -9.07
CA ALA A 119 4.91 15.43 -8.34
C ALA A 119 4.47 14.17 -7.56
N ALA A 120 4.56 12.99 -8.18
CA ALA A 120 4.27 11.73 -7.52
C ALA A 120 5.26 11.42 -6.35
N ALA A 121 6.54 11.75 -6.52
CA ALA A 121 7.56 11.56 -5.48
C ALA A 121 7.36 12.53 -4.30
N LEU A 122 7.07 13.81 -4.59
CA LEU A 122 6.69 14.82 -3.60
C LEU A 122 5.47 14.39 -2.80
N GLY A 123 4.44 13.90 -3.48
CA GLY A 123 3.25 13.35 -2.84
C GLY A 123 3.59 12.23 -1.85
N LYS A 124 4.58 11.36 -2.13
CA LYS A 124 5.00 10.29 -1.19
C LYS A 124 5.63 10.83 0.08
N ILE A 125 6.34 11.95 0.02
CA ILE A 125 6.97 12.58 1.19
C ILE A 125 6.12 13.70 1.78
N GLY A 126 4.89 13.94 1.22
CA GLY A 126 3.90 14.91 1.69
C GLY A 126 4.17 16.34 1.26
N GLY A 127 4.95 16.59 0.23
CA GLY A 127 5.09 17.88 -0.47
C GLY A 127 3.89 18.12 -1.39
N PHE A 128 2.69 18.24 -0.82
CA PHE A 128 1.45 18.25 -1.60
C PHE A 128 1.25 19.50 -2.42
N ASP A 129 1.61 20.67 -1.86
CA ASP A 129 1.40 21.95 -2.53
C ASP A 129 2.26 22.03 -3.79
N GLU A 130 3.56 21.76 -3.68
CA GLU A 130 4.48 21.72 -4.84
C GLU A 130 4.06 20.66 -5.87
N ALA A 131 3.57 19.49 -5.40
CA ALA A 131 3.08 18.45 -6.30
C ALA A 131 1.85 18.92 -7.09
N MET A 132 0.92 19.62 -6.47
CA MET A 132 -0.28 20.15 -7.13
C MET A 132 0.07 21.24 -8.14
N GLU A 133 1.00 22.14 -7.82
CA GLU A 133 1.50 23.17 -8.74
C GLU A 133 2.10 22.52 -10.00
N LEU A 134 2.94 21.50 -9.84
CA LEU A 134 3.52 20.77 -10.98
C LEU A 134 2.46 20.09 -11.84
N TYR A 135 1.42 19.49 -11.26
CA TYR A 135 0.32 18.91 -12.04
C TYR A 135 -0.46 19.98 -12.79
N ASP A 136 -0.74 21.11 -12.16
CA ASP A 136 -1.43 22.25 -12.81
C ASP A 136 -0.63 22.77 -14.01
N GLU A 137 0.68 22.93 -13.89
CA GLU A 137 1.56 23.37 -14.97
C GLU A 137 1.55 22.40 -16.14
N VAL A 138 1.73 21.10 -15.86
CA VAL A 138 1.72 20.05 -16.89
C VAL A 138 0.38 20.01 -17.62
N LEU A 139 -0.73 20.08 -16.90
CA LEU A 139 -2.07 19.98 -17.47
C LEU A 139 -2.49 21.24 -18.23
N LYS A 140 -1.97 22.42 -17.87
CA LYS A 140 -2.12 23.66 -18.67
C LYS A 140 -1.38 23.56 -20.00
N ALA A 141 -0.14 23.03 -19.99
CA ALA A 141 0.66 22.85 -21.20
C ALA A 141 0.16 21.71 -22.09
N ALA A 142 -0.28 20.60 -21.50
CA ALA A 142 -0.70 19.38 -22.19
C ALA A 142 -2.01 18.81 -21.62
N PRO A 143 -3.18 19.38 -21.92
CA PRO A 143 -4.46 19.03 -21.28
C PRO A 143 -5.00 17.65 -21.64
N ASN A 144 -4.49 17.01 -22.69
CA ASN A 144 -4.96 15.70 -23.17
C ASN A 144 -4.10 14.53 -22.64
N GLN A 145 -3.73 14.58 -21.36
CA GLN A 145 -2.93 13.56 -20.67
C GLN A 145 -3.78 12.82 -19.60
N PRO A 146 -4.52 11.75 -19.95
CA PRO A 146 -5.47 11.13 -19.02
C PRO A 146 -4.81 10.57 -17.77
N ARG A 147 -3.60 10.00 -17.88
CA ARG A 147 -2.85 9.48 -16.73
C ARG A 147 -2.35 10.58 -15.79
N VAL A 148 -2.05 11.78 -16.30
CA VAL A 148 -1.69 12.94 -15.48
C VAL A 148 -2.92 13.46 -14.74
N TRP A 149 -4.08 13.58 -15.42
CA TRP A 149 -5.35 13.91 -14.78
C TRP A 149 -5.70 12.92 -13.66
N MET A 150 -5.51 11.62 -13.89
CA MET A 150 -5.73 10.60 -12.86
C MET A 150 -4.80 10.80 -11.66
N SER A 151 -3.50 11.02 -11.90
CA SER A 151 -2.51 11.23 -10.83
C SER A 151 -2.83 12.50 -10.02
N TYR A 152 -3.26 13.56 -10.70
CA TYR A 152 -3.72 14.79 -10.05
C TYR A 152 -4.97 14.55 -9.20
N GLY A 153 -5.94 13.80 -9.72
CA GLY A 153 -7.12 13.37 -8.96
C GLY A 153 -6.77 12.60 -7.67
N HIS A 154 -5.77 11.71 -7.74
CA HIS A 154 -5.26 11.01 -6.56
C HIS A 154 -4.65 11.97 -5.52
N MET A 155 -3.95 13.01 -5.99
CA MET A 155 -3.37 14.02 -5.11
C MET A 155 -4.46 14.86 -4.44
N LEU A 156 -5.39 15.38 -5.22
CA LEU A 156 -6.53 16.19 -4.73
C LEU A 156 -7.36 15.42 -3.68
N LYS A 157 -7.65 14.14 -3.96
CA LYS A 157 -8.28 13.25 -2.99
C LYS A 157 -7.47 13.15 -1.68
N THR A 158 -6.16 12.98 -1.79
CA THR A 158 -5.27 12.80 -0.62
C THR A 158 -5.32 14.00 0.32
N VAL A 159 -5.35 15.21 -0.24
CA VAL A 159 -5.43 16.45 0.53
C VAL A 159 -6.86 16.84 0.93
N GLY A 160 -7.88 16.08 0.50
CA GLY A 160 -9.30 16.31 0.86
C GLY A 160 -10.07 17.21 -0.09
N ARG A 161 -9.48 17.61 -1.22
CA ARG A 161 -10.17 18.35 -2.30
C ARG A 161 -10.99 17.39 -3.17
N LEU A 162 -12.04 16.83 -2.59
CA LEU A 162 -12.77 15.70 -3.21
C LEU A 162 -13.42 16.07 -4.53
N ASP A 163 -14.15 17.20 -4.59
CA ASP A 163 -14.88 17.62 -5.80
C ASP A 163 -13.94 17.89 -6.96
N ASP A 164 -12.82 18.54 -6.69
CA ASP A 164 -11.75 18.76 -7.69
C ASP A 164 -11.15 17.43 -8.17
N GLY A 165 -10.96 16.48 -7.25
CA GLY A 165 -10.50 15.14 -7.57
C GLY A 165 -11.47 14.37 -8.46
N ILE A 166 -12.78 14.47 -8.20
CA ILE A 166 -13.83 13.89 -9.06
C ILE A 166 -13.79 14.53 -10.45
N ALA A 167 -13.69 15.86 -10.54
CA ALA A 167 -13.59 16.56 -11.81
C ALA A 167 -12.35 16.11 -12.62
N ALA A 168 -11.20 15.94 -11.96
CA ALA A 168 -9.98 15.45 -12.61
C ALA A 168 -10.15 14.02 -13.15
N TYR A 169 -10.77 13.11 -12.38
CA TYR A 169 -11.06 11.75 -12.85
C TYR A 169 -12.05 11.76 -14.02
N ARG A 170 -13.12 12.56 -13.96
CA ARG A 170 -14.07 12.70 -15.07
C ARG A 170 -13.38 13.18 -16.33
N ARG A 171 -12.49 14.17 -16.21
CA ARG A 171 -11.70 14.64 -17.35
C ARG A 171 -10.81 13.55 -17.96
N ALA A 172 -10.20 12.71 -17.11
CA ALA A 172 -9.41 11.57 -17.59
C ALA A 172 -10.28 10.54 -18.34
N ILE A 173 -11.50 10.27 -17.87
CA ILE A 173 -12.48 9.38 -18.51
C ILE A 173 -12.91 9.94 -19.87
N ASP A 174 -13.21 11.23 -19.97
CA ASP A 174 -13.59 11.88 -21.23
C ASP A 174 -12.52 11.71 -22.31
N ILE A 175 -11.23 11.77 -21.93
CA ILE A 175 -10.10 11.63 -22.84
C ILE A 175 -9.86 10.15 -23.19
N ALA A 176 -9.96 9.25 -22.22
CA ALA A 176 -9.66 7.82 -22.38
C ALA A 176 -10.69 6.93 -21.66
N PRO A 177 -11.89 6.73 -22.27
CA PRO A 177 -12.98 5.96 -21.63
C PRO A 177 -12.64 4.49 -21.32
N ALA A 178 -11.65 3.92 -21.99
CA ALA A 178 -11.19 2.53 -21.77
C ALA A 178 -10.12 2.42 -20.69
N LEU A 179 -9.64 3.51 -20.07
CA LEU A 179 -8.67 3.49 -18.98
C LEU A 179 -9.38 3.07 -17.68
N GLY A 180 -9.40 1.77 -17.42
CA GLY A 180 -10.15 1.17 -16.32
C GLY A 180 -9.75 1.69 -14.94
N GLU A 181 -8.44 1.97 -14.73
CA GLU A 181 -7.92 2.47 -13.45
C GLU A 181 -8.60 3.78 -13.01
N VAL A 182 -9.03 4.63 -13.94
CA VAL A 182 -9.72 5.88 -13.60
C VAL A 182 -11.14 5.61 -13.10
N TRP A 183 -11.87 4.70 -13.76
CA TRP A 183 -13.19 4.27 -13.32
C TRP A 183 -13.15 3.66 -11.92
N TRP A 184 -12.16 2.80 -11.66
CA TRP A 184 -11.96 2.24 -10.33
C TRP A 184 -11.58 3.32 -9.31
N SER A 185 -10.73 4.28 -9.68
CA SER A 185 -10.36 5.39 -8.80
C SER A 185 -11.56 6.19 -8.36
N LEU A 186 -12.49 6.45 -9.29
CA LEU A 186 -13.75 7.15 -9.03
C LEU A 186 -14.69 6.30 -8.15
N ALA A 187 -14.86 4.99 -8.46
CA ALA A 187 -15.63 4.03 -7.67
C ALA A 187 -15.11 3.92 -6.21
N ASN A 188 -13.78 3.91 -6.08
CA ASN A 188 -13.09 3.75 -4.79
C ASN A 188 -13.19 4.98 -3.87
N LEU A 189 -13.71 6.11 -4.34
CA LEU A 189 -14.11 7.24 -3.49
C LEU A 189 -15.30 6.85 -2.59
N LYS A 190 -16.17 5.94 -3.04
CA LYS A 190 -17.36 5.44 -2.32
C LYS A 190 -18.44 6.52 -2.06
N THR A 191 -18.20 7.72 -2.50
CA THR A 191 -19.14 8.85 -2.42
C THR A 191 -19.82 9.13 -3.74
N VAL A 192 -19.24 8.64 -4.84
CA VAL A 192 -19.77 8.82 -6.19
C VAL A 192 -20.75 7.69 -6.51
N ARG A 193 -21.91 8.07 -7.06
CA ARG A 193 -22.88 7.14 -7.66
C ARG A 193 -22.76 7.24 -9.17
N PHE A 194 -22.59 6.10 -9.81
CA PHE A 194 -22.54 6.04 -11.27
C PHE A 194 -23.94 6.15 -11.88
N SER A 195 -24.04 6.93 -12.96
CA SER A 195 -25.24 7.01 -13.77
C SER A 195 -25.42 5.79 -14.67
N ALA A 196 -26.58 5.63 -15.28
CA ALA A 196 -26.82 4.59 -16.29
C ALA A 196 -25.85 4.73 -17.49
N ASP A 197 -25.53 5.97 -17.88
CA ASP A 197 -24.58 6.24 -18.96
C ASP A 197 -23.14 5.84 -18.56
N ASP A 198 -22.74 6.06 -17.32
CA ASP A 198 -21.45 5.59 -16.80
C ASP A 198 -21.35 4.06 -16.87
N VAL A 199 -22.41 3.36 -16.42
CA VAL A 199 -22.47 1.88 -16.46
C VAL A 199 -22.39 1.40 -17.90
N ALA A 200 -23.15 1.99 -18.83
CA ALA A 200 -23.12 1.64 -20.24
C ALA A 200 -21.73 1.89 -20.87
N ALA A 201 -21.07 2.99 -20.52
CA ALA A 201 -19.73 3.31 -20.97
C ALA A 201 -18.69 2.27 -20.49
N MET A 202 -18.74 1.89 -19.21
CA MET A 202 -17.87 0.84 -18.66
C MET A 202 -18.12 -0.52 -19.32
N GLN A 203 -19.37 -0.92 -19.54
CA GLN A 203 -19.74 -2.16 -20.24
C GLN A 203 -19.26 -2.17 -21.70
N SER A 204 -19.41 -1.04 -22.40
CA SER A 204 -18.90 -0.87 -23.76
C SER A 204 -17.37 -0.99 -23.82
N ALA A 205 -16.67 -0.39 -22.86
CA ALA A 205 -15.23 -0.52 -22.76
C ALA A 205 -14.80 -1.97 -22.48
N LEU A 206 -15.51 -2.67 -21.58
CA LEU A 206 -15.23 -4.07 -21.20
C LEU A 206 -15.43 -5.03 -22.38
N ALA A 207 -16.33 -4.71 -23.31
CA ALA A 207 -16.60 -5.53 -24.51
C ALA A 207 -15.51 -5.43 -25.60
N ARG A 208 -14.55 -4.52 -25.48
CA ARG A 208 -13.48 -4.33 -26.46
C ARG A 208 -12.52 -5.51 -26.46
N PRO A 209 -12.17 -6.06 -27.66
CA PRO A 209 -11.27 -7.21 -27.77
C PRO A 209 -9.79 -6.85 -27.47
N ASP A 210 -9.41 -5.59 -27.63
CA ASP A 210 -8.07 -5.06 -27.42
C ASP A 210 -7.82 -4.51 -26.00
N LEU A 211 -8.79 -4.70 -25.08
CA LEU A 211 -8.68 -4.22 -23.71
C LEU A 211 -7.65 -5.04 -22.94
N SER A 212 -6.73 -4.36 -22.24
CA SER A 212 -5.76 -5.02 -21.36
C SER A 212 -6.43 -5.71 -20.17
N ASP A 213 -5.83 -6.77 -19.63
CA ASP A 213 -6.33 -7.42 -18.42
C ASP A 213 -6.36 -6.44 -17.23
N GLU A 214 -5.41 -5.47 -17.20
CA GLU A 214 -5.37 -4.44 -16.17
C GLU A 214 -6.58 -3.51 -16.25
N ASP A 215 -6.92 -2.99 -17.41
CA ASP A 215 -8.11 -2.16 -17.59
C ASP A 215 -9.38 -2.98 -17.35
N ARG A 216 -9.39 -4.25 -17.78
CA ARG A 216 -10.51 -5.17 -17.60
C ARG A 216 -10.85 -5.39 -16.13
N PHE A 217 -9.90 -5.78 -15.29
CA PHE A 217 -10.23 -5.99 -13.87
C PHE A 217 -10.60 -4.68 -13.15
N HIS A 218 -10.02 -3.55 -13.53
CA HIS A 218 -10.42 -2.27 -12.96
C HIS A 218 -11.87 -1.91 -13.29
N LEU A 219 -12.29 -2.13 -14.54
CA LEU A 219 -13.69 -1.93 -14.97
C LEU A 219 -14.63 -2.91 -14.24
N ASP A 220 -14.22 -4.17 -14.07
CA ASP A 220 -15.01 -5.15 -13.32
C ASP A 220 -15.20 -4.71 -11.86
N PHE A 221 -14.15 -4.25 -11.16
CA PHE A 221 -14.29 -3.72 -9.81
C PHE A 221 -15.18 -2.46 -9.77
N ALA A 222 -15.11 -1.59 -10.78
CA ALA A 222 -15.94 -0.39 -10.85
C ALA A 222 -17.42 -0.73 -11.11
N LEU A 223 -17.70 -1.67 -12.03
CA LEU A 223 -19.04 -2.18 -12.30
C LEU A 223 -19.61 -2.94 -11.10
N GLY A 224 -18.79 -3.76 -10.42
CA GLY A 224 -19.16 -4.42 -9.18
C GLY A 224 -19.67 -3.39 -8.15
N LYS A 225 -18.97 -2.26 -8.00
CA LYS A 225 -19.38 -1.18 -7.11
C LYS A 225 -20.64 -0.46 -7.59
N ALA A 226 -20.77 -0.22 -8.89
CA ALA A 226 -21.95 0.42 -9.46
C ALA A 226 -23.24 -0.39 -9.18
N PHE A 227 -23.20 -1.71 -9.44
CA PHE A 227 -24.32 -2.60 -9.16
C PHE A 227 -24.57 -2.80 -7.66
N GLU A 228 -23.52 -2.84 -6.82
CA GLU A 228 -23.68 -2.85 -5.35
C GLU A 228 -24.46 -1.61 -4.88
N ASP A 229 -24.13 -0.43 -5.39
CA ASP A 229 -24.80 0.82 -5.06
C ASP A 229 -26.27 0.85 -5.50
N ALA A 230 -26.60 0.14 -6.59
CA ALA A 230 -27.96 -0.10 -7.06
C ALA A 230 -28.67 -1.22 -6.28
N LYS A 231 -28.00 -1.91 -5.35
CA LYS A 231 -28.46 -3.11 -4.63
C LYS A 231 -28.78 -4.31 -5.55
N ASP A 232 -28.19 -4.31 -6.74
CA ASP A 232 -28.26 -5.45 -7.67
C ASP A 232 -27.07 -6.38 -7.40
N TYR A 233 -27.23 -7.26 -6.42
CA TYR A 233 -26.12 -8.04 -5.85
C TYR A 233 -25.59 -9.15 -6.76
N ALA A 234 -26.43 -9.73 -7.62
CA ALA A 234 -25.99 -10.82 -8.49
C ALA A 234 -24.99 -10.36 -9.56
N PRO A 235 -25.26 -9.35 -10.41
CA PRO A 235 -24.27 -8.82 -11.32
C PRO A 235 -23.09 -8.13 -10.57
N SER A 236 -23.35 -7.52 -9.42
CA SER A 236 -22.28 -6.94 -8.60
C SER A 236 -21.27 -8.00 -8.20
N PHE A 237 -21.72 -9.14 -7.65
CA PHE A 237 -20.82 -10.23 -7.28
C PHE A 237 -20.09 -10.82 -8.48
N ALA A 238 -20.80 -11.03 -9.60
CA ALA A 238 -20.21 -11.57 -10.82
C ALA A 238 -19.03 -10.70 -11.34
N HIS A 239 -19.17 -9.37 -11.30
CA HIS A 239 -18.10 -8.47 -11.67
C HIS A 239 -16.95 -8.47 -10.67
N TYR A 240 -17.22 -8.43 -9.35
CA TYR A 240 -16.16 -8.55 -8.35
C TYR A 240 -15.39 -9.89 -8.50
N ASP A 241 -16.08 -10.98 -8.73
CA ASP A 241 -15.48 -12.31 -8.90
C ASP A 241 -14.61 -12.37 -10.17
N ALA A 242 -15.09 -11.85 -11.30
CA ALA A 242 -14.33 -11.76 -12.54
C ALA A 242 -13.05 -10.92 -12.39
N GLY A 243 -13.14 -9.73 -11.79
CA GLY A 243 -11.99 -8.88 -11.50
C GLY A 243 -10.98 -9.56 -10.59
N ASN A 244 -11.44 -10.23 -9.53
CA ASN A 244 -10.59 -10.99 -8.61
C ASN A 244 -9.93 -12.20 -9.32
N ALA A 245 -10.63 -12.91 -10.18
CA ALA A 245 -10.08 -14.05 -10.94
C ALA A 245 -8.89 -13.62 -11.82
N LEU A 246 -9.01 -12.49 -12.54
CA LEU A 246 -7.91 -11.91 -13.32
C LEU A 246 -6.71 -11.51 -12.43
N ARG A 247 -6.99 -10.89 -11.29
CA ARG A 247 -5.95 -10.52 -10.32
C ARG A 247 -5.26 -11.74 -9.71
N ARG A 248 -6.01 -12.78 -9.37
CA ARG A 248 -5.47 -14.01 -8.84
C ARG A 248 -4.56 -14.71 -9.85
N ALA A 249 -4.95 -14.77 -11.13
CA ALA A 249 -4.15 -15.36 -12.20
C ALA A 249 -2.79 -14.67 -12.38
N SER A 250 -2.73 -13.35 -12.12
CA SER A 250 -1.50 -12.54 -12.22
C SER A 250 -0.68 -12.49 -10.93
N ALA A 251 -1.24 -12.91 -9.79
CA ALA A 251 -0.60 -12.84 -8.48
C ALA A 251 -0.12 -14.23 -8.05
N SER A 252 1.13 -14.30 -7.55
CA SER A 252 1.62 -15.51 -6.88
C SER A 252 1.26 -15.42 -5.40
N TYR A 253 0.30 -16.22 -4.95
CA TYR A 253 -0.07 -16.36 -3.54
C TYR A 253 -0.35 -17.83 -3.21
N ASP A 254 0.27 -18.31 -2.14
CA ASP A 254 0.02 -19.64 -1.56
C ASP A 254 -0.36 -19.45 -0.08
N ALA A 255 -1.62 -19.72 0.26
CA ALA A 255 -2.13 -19.65 1.63
C ALA A 255 -1.35 -20.59 2.58
N ALA A 256 -0.86 -21.73 2.09
CA ALA A 256 -0.08 -22.66 2.90
C ALA A 256 1.29 -22.08 3.32
N GLU A 257 1.88 -21.16 2.54
CA GLU A 257 3.10 -20.45 2.95
C GLU A 257 2.83 -19.53 4.15
N MET A 258 1.70 -18.82 4.14
CA MET A 258 1.30 -17.98 5.28
C MET A 258 1.04 -18.82 6.53
N THR A 259 0.32 -19.93 6.40
CA THR A 259 0.07 -20.85 7.51
C THR A 259 1.39 -21.38 8.08
N ARG A 260 2.32 -21.84 7.24
CA ARG A 260 3.66 -22.28 7.68
C ARG A 260 4.45 -21.16 8.35
N PHE A 261 4.33 -19.93 7.86
CA PHE A 261 4.98 -18.78 8.49
C PHE A 261 4.42 -18.53 9.91
N VAL A 262 3.11 -18.60 10.09
CA VAL A 262 2.45 -18.46 11.40
C VAL A 262 2.86 -19.60 12.34
N ASP A 263 2.88 -20.84 11.86
CA ASP A 263 3.33 -22.00 12.65
C ASP A 263 4.76 -21.82 13.16
N ARG A 264 5.68 -21.37 12.29
CA ARG A 264 7.08 -21.07 12.68
C ARG A 264 7.15 -19.90 13.66
N SER A 265 6.35 -18.85 13.47
CA SER A 265 6.32 -17.71 14.37
C SER A 265 5.88 -18.12 15.80
N ILE A 266 4.85 -18.97 15.90
CA ILE A 266 4.37 -19.53 17.16
C ILE A 266 5.46 -20.40 17.80
N ALA A 267 6.07 -21.29 17.03
CA ALA A 267 7.13 -22.18 17.51
C ALA A 267 8.39 -21.41 17.98
N ALA A 268 8.75 -20.33 17.29
CA ALA A 268 9.92 -19.50 17.62
C ALA A 268 9.74 -18.66 18.89
N THR A 269 8.51 -18.46 19.37
CA THR A 269 8.18 -17.58 20.50
C THR A 269 7.37 -18.29 21.59
N PRO A 270 7.92 -19.35 22.25
CA PRO A 270 7.24 -20.06 23.34
C PRO A 270 7.04 -19.17 24.57
N PRO A 271 6.18 -19.54 25.55
CA PRO A 271 5.81 -18.68 26.67
C PRO A 271 6.97 -18.02 27.45
N ALA A 272 8.08 -18.75 27.67
CA ALA A 272 9.25 -18.21 28.38
C ALA A 272 10.15 -17.28 27.49
N PHE A 273 9.88 -17.19 26.19
CA PHE A 273 10.76 -16.52 25.24
C PHE A 273 10.94 -15.02 25.53
N PHE A 274 9.84 -14.32 25.76
CA PHE A 274 9.86 -12.86 26.00
C PHE A 274 10.34 -12.51 27.41
N ALA A 275 10.00 -13.32 28.42
CA ALA A 275 10.49 -13.11 29.78
C ALA A 275 12.03 -13.16 29.85
N ALA A 276 12.66 -14.08 29.12
CA ALA A 276 14.12 -14.19 29.03
C ALA A 276 14.80 -13.03 28.26
N ARG A 277 14.03 -12.25 27.52
CA ARG A 277 14.51 -11.14 26.64
C ARG A 277 13.93 -9.78 27.02
N ALA A 278 13.30 -9.67 28.18
CA ALA A 278 12.69 -8.43 28.64
C ALA A 278 13.69 -7.25 28.58
N TRP A 279 13.23 -6.13 28.00
CA TRP A 279 13.96 -4.86 27.97
C TRP A 279 15.28 -4.84 27.15
N GLN A 280 15.52 -5.82 26.30
CA GLN A 280 16.73 -5.90 25.49
C GLN A 280 16.70 -4.98 24.26
N GLY A 281 15.51 -4.56 23.80
CA GLY A 281 15.32 -3.64 22.67
C GLY A 281 15.56 -2.16 23.03
N CYS A 282 15.19 -1.27 22.11
CA CYS A 282 15.15 0.17 22.34
C CYS A 282 13.92 0.50 23.20
N THR A 283 14.13 1.13 24.36
CA THR A 283 13.09 1.36 25.37
C THR A 283 12.30 2.66 25.19
N GLU A 284 12.57 3.42 24.13
CA GLU A 284 11.80 4.62 23.83
C GLU A 284 10.33 4.26 23.54
N ARG A 285 9.41 5.00 24.20
CA ARG A 285 7.97 4.83 24.03
C ARG A 285 7.43 5.85 23.03
N VAL A 286 7.76 5.72 21.78
CA VAL A 286 7.40 6.72 20.77
C VAL A 286 6.36 6.19 19.76
N PRO A 287 6.48 4.96 19.18
CA PRO A 287 5.53 4.50 18.18
C PRO A 287 4.27 3.88 18.77
N ILE A 288 3.13 4.20 18.14
CA ILE A 288 1.85 3.51 18.27
C ILE A 288 1.66 2.70 16.98
N PHE A 289 1.71 1.38 17.08
CA PHE A 289 1.41 0.50 15.95
C PHE A 289 -0.09 0.23 15.88
N VAL A 290 -0.72 0.59 14.76
CA VAL A 290 -2.11 0.22 14.47
C VAL A 290 -2.10 -0.85 13.38
N LEU A 291 -2.46 -2.06 13.75
CA LEU A 291 -2.37 -3.25 12.91
C LEU A 291 -3.69 -4.05 12.93
N GLY A 292 -3.71 -5.22 12.29
CA GLY A 292 -4.88 -6.09 12.14
C GLY A 292 -5.13 -6.41 10.68
N MET A 293 -6.36 -6.77 10.33
CA MET A 293 -6.70 -7.00 8.93
C MET A 293 -6.90 -5.67 8.18
N PRO A 294 -6.54 -5.58 6.89
CA PRO A 294 -7.03 -4.49 6.06
C PRO A 294 -8.57 -4.42 6.14
N ARG A 295 -9.15 -3.24 6.04
CA ARG A 295 -10.60 -3.02 6.13
C ARG A 295 -11.25 -3.33 7.49
N ALA A 296 -10.46 -3.54 8.53
CA ALA A 296 -10.95 -3.76 9.90
C ALA A 296 -11.20 -2.48 10.71
N GLY A 297 -11.02 -1.29 10.11
CA GLY A 297 -11.22 -0.01 10.80
C GLY A 297 -9.92 0.66 11.27
N SER A 298 -8.75 0.14 10.91
CA SER A 298 -7.45 0.70 11.31
C SER A 298 -7.26 2.18 10.93
N THR A 299 -7.82 2.64 9.81
CA THR A 299 -7.79 4.06 9.42
C THR A 299 -8.67 4.92 10.34
N LEU A 300 -9.79 4.39 10.84
CA LEU A 300 -10.62 5.08 11.83
C LEU A 300 -9.85 5.26 13.14
N VAL A 301 -9.22 4.19 13.62
CA VAL A 301 -8.38 4.23 14.83
C VAL A 301 -7.23 5.23 14.66
N GLU A 302 -6.55 5.21 13.53
CA GLU A 302 -5.49 6.17 13.19
C GLU A 302 -6.01 7.61 13.20
N GLN A 303 -7.18 7.87 12.62
CA GLN A 303 -7.76 9.20 12.55
C GLN A 303 -8.16 9.73 13.94
N ILE A 304 -8.77 8.88 14.77
CA ILE A 304 -9.12 9.20 16.16
C ILE A 304 -7.87 9.59 16.95
N LEU A 305 -6.83 8.74 16.93
CA LEU A 305 -5.58 9.00 17.64
C LEU A 305 -4.83 10.22 17.11
N SER A 306 -4.85 10.44 15.79
CA SER A 306 -4.20 11.61 15.16
C SER A 306 -4.86 12.94 15.52
N SER A 307 -6.10 12.90 16.01
CA SER A 307 -6.82 14.08 16.49
C SER A 307 -6.37 14.53 17.88
N HIS A 308 -5.60 13.69 18.58
CA HIS A 308 -5.03 14.02 19.88
C HIS A 308 -3.81 14.96 19.73
N SER A 309 -3.69 15.95 20.64
CA SER A 309 -2.63 16.95 20.59
C SER A 309 -1.21 16.37 20.67
N GLN A 310 -1.04 15.21 21.34
CA GLN A 310 0.26 14.55 21.55
C GLN A 310 0.59 13.46 20.51
N VAL A 311 -0.27 13.20 19.53
CA VAL A 311 -0.08 12.10 18.57
C VAL A 311 0.00 12.60 17.14
N GLU A 312 1.07 12.24 16.44
CA GLU A 312 1.24 12.49 15.02
C GLU A 312 0.77 11.31 14.20
N GLY A 313 -0.16 11.55 13.27
CA GLY A 313 -0.53 10.56 12.25
C GLY A 313 0.46 10.57 11.11
N THR A 314 1.09 9.44 10.81
CA THR A 314 2.01 9.34 9.67
C THR A 314 1.33 8.65 8.48
N SER A 315 1.64 7.38 8.25
CA SER A 315 1.07 6.58 7.15
C SER A 315 1.38 5.08 7.36
N GLU A 316 1.25 4.28 6.30
CA GLU A 316 1.72 2.90 6.25
C GLU A 316 3.24 2.89 6.03
N LEU A 317 4.01 2.66 7.12
CA LEU A 317 5.46 2.69 7.07
C LEU A 317 6.01 1.30 6.70
N PRO A 318 6.94 1.22 5.72
CA PRO A 318 7.48 -0.07 5.27
C PRO A 318 8.63 -0.58 6.14
N ASP A 319 8.96 0.10 7.22
CA ASP A 319 10.22 -0.08 7.95
C ASP A 319 10.25 -1.34 8.79
N ILE A 320 9.17 -1.71 9.49
CA ILE A 320 9.10 -2.99 10.22
C ILE A 320 9.27 -4.18 9.27
N PRO A 321 8.49 -4.31 8.17
CA PRO A 321 8.73 -5.39 7.21
C PRO A 321 10.14 -5.38 6.61
N ALA A 322 10.73 -4.20 6.38
CA ALA A 322 12.06 -4.09 5.82
C ALA A 322 13.16 -4.56 6.79
N LEU A 323 13.01 -4.25 8.08
CA LEU A 323 13.94 -4.68 9.14
C LEU A 323 13.79 -6.18 9.47
N ALA A 324 12.56 -6.70 9.44
CA ALA A 324 12.28 -8.11 9.65
C ALA A 324 12.71 -9.00 8.47
N ARG A 325 12.91 -8.44 7.26
CA ARG A 325 13.22 -9.18 6.03
C ARG A 325 14.66 -9.72 6.03
N THR A 326 14.93 -10.67 6.90
CA THR A 326 16.14 -11.49 6.91
C THR A 326 15.83 -12.89 6.37
N LYS A 327 16.86 -13.64 5.91
CA LYS A 327 16.67 -14.97 5.32
C LYS A 327 15.91 -15.95 6.23
N ASP A 328 16.10 -15.83 7.54
CA ASP A 328 15.66 -16.84 8.50
C ASP A 328 14.55 -16.33 9.43
N TYR A 329 13.88 -15.22 9.10
CA TYR A 329 12.75 -14.72 9.88
C TYR A 329 11.51 -15.61 9.65
N PRO A 330 10.77 -16.03 10.69
CA PRO A 330 10.88 -15.68 12.12
C PRO A 330 11.84 -16.55 12.95
N ASP A 331 12.44 -17.59 12.40
CA ASP A 331 13.21 -18.60 13.13
C ASP A 331 14.47 -18.02 13.82
N ASN A 332 15.02 -16.95 13.26
CA ASN A 332 16.21 -16.28 13.78
C ASN A 332 15.96 -15.40 15.03
N LEU A 333 14.71 -15.19 15.44
CA LEU A 333 14.39 -14.32 16.58
C LEU A 333 15.13 -14.72 17.87
N ALA A 334 15.32 -16.02 18.08
CA ALA A 334 16.02 -16.54 19.25
C ALA A 334 17.53 -16.25 19.25
N SER A 335 18.12 -16.04 18.09
CA SER A 335 19.57 -15.83 17.92
C SER A 335 19.97 -14.35 17.96
N LEU A 336 19.00 -13.42 17.96
CA LEU A 336 19.29 -11.98 18.01
C LEU A 336 19.86 -11.60 19.37
N SER A 337 21.05 -10.97 19.38
CA SER A 337 21.67 -10.47 20.60
C SER A 337 20.95 -9.22 21.12
N PRO A 338 21.06 -8.90 22.44
CA PRO A 338 20.53 -7.65 22.98
C PRO A 338 21.02 -6.40 22.26
N ALA A 339 22.28 -6.37 21.85
CA ALA A 339 22.85 -5.27 21.07
C ALA A 339 22.16 -5.12 19.70
N THR A 340 21.91 -6.25 19.03
CA THR A 340 21.21 -6.29 17.73
C THR A 340 19.78 -5.83 17.89
N LEU A 341 19.05 -6.30 18.91
CA LEU A 341 17.66 -5.91 19.18
C LEU A 341 17.55 -4.40 19.40
N ARG A 342 18.44 -3.84 20.22
CA ARG A 342 18.50 -2.39 20.46
C ARG A 342 18.80 -1.61 19.20
N ALA A 343 19.82 -2.00 18.45
CA ALA A 343 20.21 -1.35 17.20
C ALA A 343 19.10 -1.38 16.14
N LEU A 344 18.31 -2.46 16.06
CA LEU A 344 17.15 -2.55 15.17
C LEU A 344 16.04 -1.59 15.59
N GLY A 345 15.75 -1.44 16.89
CA GLY A 345 14.79 -0.49 17.41
C GLY A 345 15.21 0.97 17.15
N GLU A 346 16.47 1.30 17.41
CA GLU A 346 17.04 2.62 17.12
C GLU A 346 17.02 2.92 15.62
N SER A 347 17.37 1.94 14.79
CA SER A 347 17.30 2.06 13.32
C SER A 347 15.87 2.31 12.83
N TYR A 348 14.86 1.66 13.42
CA TYR A 348 13.47 1.92 13.10
C TYR A 348 13.09 3.38 13.39
N LEU A 349 13.42 3.87 14.58
CA LEU A 349 13.11 5.25 14.99
C LEU A 349 13.80 6.29 14.09
N GLU A 350 15.05 6.04 13.71
CA GLU A 350 15.79 6.93 12.81
C GLU A 350 15.21 6.91 11.38
N ARG A 351 14.93 5.75 10.83
CA ARG A 351 14.40 5.61 9.45
C ARG A 351 13.02 6.24 9.30
N THR A 352 12.18 6.17 10.34
CA THR A 352 10.83 6.75 10.32
C THR A 352 10.82 8.26 10.57
N ARG A 353 11.95 8.86 10.96
CA ARG A 353 12.06 10.31 11.25
C ARG A 353 11.65 11.18 10.07
N VAL A 354 11.98 10.77 8.85
CA VAL A 354 11.62 11.50 7.62
C VAL A 354 10.09 11.64 7.42
N GLN A 355 9.32 10.74 8.01
CA GLN A 355 7.84 10.76 7.92
C GLN A 355 7.20 11.58 9.05
N ARG A 356 7.97 11.90 10.08
CA ARG A 356 7.52 12.70 11.23
C ARG A 356 7.82 14.17 10.96
N ARG A 357 6.77 14.99 11.01
CA ARG A 357 6.82 16.42 10.62
C ARG A 357 6.59 17.36 11.79
N THR A 358 6.19 16.80 12.93
CA THR A 358 5.91 17.54 14.15
C THR A 358 6.80 17.05 15.29
N ASP A 359 6.88 17.84 16.36
CA ASP A 359 7.60 17.48 17.60
C ASP A 359 6.68 16.76 18.61
N LYS A 360 5.55 16.20 18.16
CA LYS A 360 4.64 15.45 19.03
C LYS A 360 5.35 14.23 19.62
N PRO A 361 5.11 13.90 20.91
CA PRO A 361 5.85 12.85 21.60
C PRO A 361 5.56 11.44 21.07
N LEU A 362 4.40 11.21 20.45
CA LEU A 362 3.99 9.93 19.89
C LEU A 362 3.69 10.08 18.41
N PHE A 363 3.96 9.02 17.64
CA PHE A 363 3.53 8.92 16.24
C PHE A 363 2.91 7.55 15.94
N ILE A 364 2.07 7.49 14.93
CA ILE A 364 1.37 6.27 14.53
C ILE A 364 2.10 5.64 13.33
N ASP A 365 2.42 4.35 13.42
CA ASP A 365 2.70 3.48 12.28
C ASP A 365 1.45 2.61 12.04
N LYS A 366 0.65 2.99 11.04
CA LYS A 366 -0.56 2.23 10.71
C LYS A 366 -0.29 1.39 9.47
N LEU A 367 0.16 0.16 9.67
CA LEU A 367 0.28 -0.85 8.63
C LEU A 367 -0.47 -2.12 9.07
N PRO A 368 -1.66 -2.40 8.50
CA PRO A 368 -2.47 -3.54 8.94
C PRO A 368 -1.68 -4.84 9.00
N ASN A 369 -0.91 -5.17 7.97
CA ASN A 369 -0.16 -6.42 7.90
C ASN A 369 1.02 -6.53 8.90
N ASN A 370 1.29 -5.51 9.72
CA ASN A 370 2.27 -5.62 10.82
C ASN A 370 1.85 -6.62 11.91
N TRP A 371 0.63 -7.18 11.84
CA TRP A 371 0.22 -8.24 12.75
C TRP A 371 1.16 -9.46 12.71
N VAL A 372 1.72 -9.79 11.55
CA VAL A 372 2.71 -10.88 11.42
C VAL A 372 4.04 -10.59 12.13
N HIS A 373 4.29 -9.32 12.46
CA HIS A 373 5.54 -8.84 13.05
C HIS A 373 5.40 -8.45 14.53
N VAL A 374 4.26 -8.67 15.17
CA VAL A 374 4.05 -8.29 16.59
C VAL A 374 5.12 -8.87 17.52
N PRO A 375 5.55 -10.14 17.40
CA PRO A 375 6.65 -10.67 18.19
C PRO A 375 7.97 -9.90 18.00
N PHE A 376 8.29 -9.55 16.75
CA PHE A 376 9.50 -8.78 16.40
C PHE A 376 9.42 -7.34 16.92
N ILE A 377 8.28 -6.67 16.72
CA ILE A 377 8.03 -5.30 17.23
C ILE A 377 8.27 -5.26 18.75
N HIS A 378 7.69 -6.20 19.48
CA HIS A 378 7.86 -6.25 20.93
C HIS A 378 9.32 -6.47 21.36
N LEU A 379 10.09 -7.25 20.61
CA LEU A 379 11.51 -7.47 20.91
C LEU A 379 12.36 -6.22 20.69
N ILE A 380 12.17 -5.51 19.58
CA ILE A 380 13.01 -4.35 19.23
C ILE A 380 12.53 -3.05 19.89
N LEU A 381 11.24 -2.96 20.23
CA LEU A 381 10.57 -1.78 20.82
C LEU A 381 9.62 -2.22 21.93
N PRO A 382 10.15 -2.68 23.09
CA PRO A 382 9.34 -3.30 24.16
C PRO A 382 8.30 -2.35 24.77
N ASN A 383 8.47 -1.04 24.64
CA ASN A 383 7.54 -0.02 25.14
C ASN A 383 6.59 0.53 24.07
N ALA A 384 6.68 0.07 22.82
CA ALA A 384 5.74 0.47 21.79
C ALA A 384 4.30 0.10 22.16
N ILE A 385 3.36 0.95 21.81
CA ILE A 385 1.93 0.70 21.97
C ILE A 385 1.44 -0.09 20.76
N ILE A 386 0.71 -1.17 20.99
CA ILE A 386 0.20 -2.04 19.92
C ILE A 386 -1.32 -2.08 19.97
N ILE A 387 -1.96 -1.63 18.90
CA ILE A 387 -3.42 -1.60 18.75
C ILE A 387 -3.80 -2.55 17.62
N ASP A 388 -4.60 -3.57 17.94
CA ASP A 388 -5.19 -4.51 16.99
C ASP A 388 -6.61 -4.07 16.63
N ALA A 389 -6.80 -3.52 15.43
CA ALA A 389 -8.12 -3.18 14.90
C ALA A 389 -8.78 -4.44 14.33
N ARG A 390 -9.87 -4.89 14.95
CA ARG A 390 -10.60 -6.11 14.60
C ARG A 390 -12.04 -5.83 14.22
N ARG A 391 -12.54 -6.53 13.22
CA ARG A 391 -13.90 -6.42 12.71
C ARG A 391 -14.45 -7.80 12.39
N HIS A 392 -15.79 -7.94 12.44
CA HIS A 392 -16.48 -9.19 12.13
C HIS A 392 -15.91 -9.87 10.88
N PRO A 393 -15.55 -11.17 10.94
CA PRO A 393 -14.81 -11.86 9.87
C PRO A 393 -15.47 -11.72 8.50
N MET A 394 -16.78 -11.98 8.38
CA MET A 394 -17.51 -11.86 7.12
C MET A 394 -17.43 -10.43 6.56
N SER A 395 -17.70 -9.42 7.40
CA SER A 395 -17.66 -8.01 7.01
C SER A 395 -16.26 -7.57 6.57
N CYS A 396 -15.24 -7.98 7.32
CA CYS A 396 -13.85 -7.65 7.03
C CYS A 396 -13.38 -8.32 5.74
N CYS A 397 -13.54 -9.65 5.64
CA CYS A 397 -13.05 -10.43 4.51
C CYS A 397 -13.74 -10.06 3.21
N PHE A 398 -15.07 -9.92 3.21
CA PHE A 398 -15.80 -9.50 2.02
C PHE A 398 -15.47 -8.05 1.62
N SER A 399 -15.25 -7.15 2.58
CA SER A 399 -14.77 -5.80 2.27
C SER A 399 -13.37 -5.78 1.65
N ASN A 400 -12.52 -6.76 1.94
CA ASN A 400 -11.24 -6.97 1.27
C ASN A 400 -11.44 -7.52 -0.14
N PHE A 401 -12.29 -8.52 -0.32
CA PHE A 401 -12.60 -9.12 -1.62
C PHE A 401 -13.13 -8.10 -2.64
N LYS A 402 -13.97 -7.16 -2.20
CA LYS A 402 -14.50 -6.06 -3.04
C LYS A 402 -13.48 -4.94 -3.30
N GLN A 403 -12.32 -4.98 -2.66
CA GLN A 403 -11.33 -3.91 -2.76
C GLN A 403 -10.17 -4.35 -3.65
N HIS A 404 -10.04 -3.72 -4.81
CA HIS A 404 -8.79 -3.84 -5.55
C HIS A 404 -7.70 -3.07 -4.81
N PHE A 405 -6.66 -3.80 -4.39
CA PHE A 405 -5.47 -3.23 -3.78
C PHE A 405 -4.36 -3.13 -4.84
N ALA A 406 -3.71 -1.98 -4.92
CA ALA A 406 -2.64 -1.78 -5.90
C ALA A 406 -1.45 -2.74 -5.67
N LYS A 407 -1.15 -3.06 -4.40
CA LYS A 407 -0.04 -3.97 -3.99
C LYS A 407 -0.32 -4.64 -2.65
N GLY A 408 0.30 -5.79 -2.44
CA GLY A 408 0.56 -6.34 -1.10
C GLY A 408 -0.58 -7.14 -0.46
N GLN A 409 -1.70 -7.36 -1.14
CA GLN A 409 -2.87 -8.04 -0.58
C GLN A 409 -3.33 -9.20 -1.48
N ALA A 410 -2.39 -10.01 -1.97
CA ALA A 410 -2.68 -11.08 -2.94
C ALA A 410 -3.67 -12.14 -2.41
N PHE A 411 -3.76 -12.31 -1.10
CA PHE A 411 -4.74 -13.18 -0.45
C PHE A 411 -6.19 -12.71 -0.63
N SER A 412 -6.44 -11.45 -0.94
CA SER A 412 -7.79 -10.88 -1.04
C SER A 412 -8.53 -11.26 -2.33
N TYR A 413 -7.85 -11.85 -3.31
CA TYR A 413 -8.43 -12.18 -4.62
C TYR A 413 -9.10 -13.56 -4.68
N SER A 414 -9.30 -14.23 -3.54
CA SER A 414 -10.05 -15.45 -3.39
C SER A 414 -10.74 -15.48 -2.04
N LEU A 415 -12.00 -15.90 -2.00
CA LEU A 415 -12.75 -16.01 -0.75
C LEU A 415 -12.14 -17.07 0.20
N ASP A 416 -11.65 -18.18 -0.35
CA ASP A 416 -10.96 -19.23 0.42
C ASP A 416 -9.63 -18.74 1.00
N ASP A 417 -8.76 -18.14 0.17
CA ASP A 417 -7.48 -17.60 0.63
C ASP A 417 -7.68 -16.50 1.68
N MET A 418 -8.69 -15.65 1.47
CA MET A 418 -9.04 -14.58 2.40
C MET A 418 -9.46 -15.10 3.77
N GLY A 419 -10.31 -16.14 3.78
CA GLY A 419 -10.74 -16.80 5.03
C GLY A 419 -9.57 -17.44 5.76
N ARG A 420 -8.71 -18.19 5.07
CA ARG A 420 -7.50 -18.81 5.63
C ARG A 420 -6.54 -17.76 6.22
N TYR A 421 -6.32 -16.67 5.50
CA TYR A 421 -5.47 -15.56 5.98
C TYR A 421 -6.03 -14.94 7.26
N TYR A 422 -7.36 -14.79 7.37
CA TYR A 422 -8.01 -14.29 8.58
C TYR A 422 -7.86 -15.27 9.75
N VAL A 423 -7.99 -16.57 9.50
CA VAL A 423 -7.77 -17.61 10.51
C VAL A 423 -6.33 -17.57 11.03
N ASP A 424 -5.34 -17.46 10.15
CA ASP A 424 -3.93 -17.38 10.52
C ASP A 424 -3.63 -16.11 11.34
N TYR A 425 -4.24 -14.97 10.98
CA TYR A 425 -4.18 -13.75 11.76
C TYR A 425 -4.71 -13.96 13.20
N VAL A 426 -5.89 -14.56 13.35
CA VAL A 426 -6.47 -14.83 14.66
C VAL A 426 -5.60 -15.81 15.47
N ARG A 427 -5.06 -16.86 14.83
CA ARG A 427 -4.16 -17.84 15.47
C ARG A 427 -2.91 -17.19 16.06
N LEU A 428 -2.23 -16.34 15.27
CA LEU A 428 -1.03 -15.64 15.75
C LEU A 428 -1.36 -14.65 16.87
N MET A 429 -2.45 -13.90 16.74
CA MET A 429 -2.83 -12.93 17.76
C MET A 429 -3.27 -13.60 19.08
N ARG A 430 -3.93 -14.77 19.03
CA ARG A 430 -4.19 -15.60 20.23
C ARG A 430 -2.88 -16.05 20.91
N HIS A 431 -1.90 -16.46 20.11
CA HIS A 431 -0.59 -16.82 20.65
C HIS A 431 0.08 -15.61 21.31
N VAL A 432 0.06 -14.45 20.66
CA VAL A 432 0.59 -13.20 21.24
C VAL A 432 -0.09 -12.86 22.56
N ASP A 433 -1.42 -12.96 22.65
CA ASP A 433 -2.16 -12.72 23.89
C ASP A 433 -1.73 -13.69 25.02
N ALA A 434 -1.43 -14.94 24.67
CA ALA A 434 -0.99 -15.96 25.65
C ALA A 434 0.44 -15.72 26.16
N VAL A 435 1.37 -15.28 25.29
CA VAL A 435 2.79 -15.13 25.63
C VAL A 435 3.16 -13.69 26.05
N LEU A 436 2.33 -12.72 25.73
CA LEU A 436 2.48 -11.29 26.02
C LEU A 436 1.15 -10.70 26.54
N PRO A 437 0.61 -11.19 27.67
CA PRO A 437 -0.69 -10.76 28.16
C PRO A 437 -0.72 -9.26 28.42
N GLY A 438 -1.81 -8.61 27.97
CA GLY A 438 -2.03 -7.17 28.14
C GLY A 438 -1.17 -6.25 27.26
N ARG A 439 -0.35 -6.78 26.33
CA ARG A 439 0.52 -5.97 25.44
C ARG A 439 -0.18 -5.44 24.21
N VAL A 440 -1.28 -6.04 23.79
CA VAL A 440 -2.06 -5.64 22.62
C VAL A 440 -3.43 -5.15 23.09
N HIS A 441 -3.73 -3.90 22.82
CA HIS A 441 -5.08 -3.36 22.99
C HIS A 441 -5.92 -3.66 21.74
N ARG A 442 -7.11 -4.25 21.94
CA ARG A 442 -7.96 -4.67 20.82
C ARG A 442 -9.16 -3.76 20.68
N VAL A 443 -9.26 -3.10 19.52
CA VAL A 443 -10.39 -2.25 19.15
C VAL A 443 -11.33 -3.07 18.28
N ILE A 444 -12.55 -3.30 18.75
CA ILE A 444 -13.60 -4.00 18.00
C ILE A 444 -14.43 -2.96 17.24
N TYR A 445 -14.42 -3.05 15.91
CA TYR A 445 -15.06 -2.07 15.03
C TYR A 445 -16.55 -1.86 15.36
N GLU A 446 -17.29 -2.93 15.60
CA GLU A 446 -18.73 -2.88 15.92
C GLU A 446 -18.98 -2.12 17.24
N ARG A 447 -18.16 -2.37 18.27
CA ARG A 447 -18.23 -1.61 19.53
C ARG A 447 -17.88 -0.15 19.34
N MET A 448 -16.84 0.14 18.55
CA MET A 448 -16.47 1.51 18.20
C MET A 448 -17.60 2.26 17.50
N VAL A 449 -18.43 1.56 16.71
CA VAL A 449 -19.62 2.14 16.06
C VAL A 449 -20.77 2.33 17.04
N ASP A 450 -20.98 1.37 17.94
CA ASP A 450 -22.14 1.36 18.85
C ASP A 450 -21.93 2.23 20.11
N GLU A 451 -20.69 2.22 20.66
CA GLU A 451 -20.31 2.83 21.94
C GLU A 451 -19.07 3.73 21.76
N SER A 452 -19.09 4.59 20.72
CA SER A 452 -17.92 5.35 20.24
C SER A 452 -17.15 6.07 21.36
N GLU A 453 -17.83 6.77 22.28
CA GLU A 453 -17.14 7.52 23.32
C GLU A 453 -16.44 6.61 24.33
N ALA A 454 -17.08 5.52 24.75
CA ALA A 454 -16.50 4.56 25.69
C ALA A 454 -15.27 3.88 25.08
N GLU A 455 -15.36 3.42 23.83
CA GLU A 455 -14.25 2.78 23.11
C GLU A 455 -13.09 3.76 22.83
N ILE A 456 -13.38 5.03 22.52
CA ILE A 456 -12.35 6.07 22.33
C ILE A 456 -11.64 6.37 23.65
N ARG A 457 -12.35 6.43 24.79
CA ARG A 457 -11.73 6.60 26.11
C ARG A 457 -10.82 5.43 26.45
N ALA A 458 -11.29 4.20 26.27
CA ALA A 458 -10.50 3.00 26.49
C ALA A 458 -9.25 2.93 25.57
N LEU A 459 -9.37 3.35 24.32
CA LEU A 459 -8.25 3.45 23.38
C LEU A 459 -7.20 4.48 23.86
N LEU A 460 -7.63 5.64 24.32
CA LEU A 460 -6.71 6.68 24.83
C LEU A 460 -6.04 6.21 26.14
N ASP A 461 -6.78 5.58 27.04
CA ASP A 461 -6.24 5.01 28.28
C ASP A 461 -5.17 3.95 27.99
N ALA A 462 -5.42 3.06 27.03
CA ALA A 462 -4.43 2.07 26.57
C ALA A 462 -3.16 2.72 26.00
N CYS A 463 -3.29 3.89 25.39
CA CYS A 463 -2.16 4.69 24.92
C CYS A 463 -1.49 5.50 26.06
N GLY A 464 -2.08 5.56 27.27
CA GLY A 464 -1.64 6.41 28.37
C GLY A 464 -1.81 7.89 28.08
N LEU A 465 -2.86 8.24 27.32
CA LEU A 465 -3.19 9.58 26.89
C LEU A 465 -4.41 10.11 27.65
N PRO A 466 -4.43 11.39 28.06
CA PRO A 466 -5.62 12.00 28.62
C PRO A 466 -6.72 12.08 27.55
N PHE A 467 -7.97 12.08 27.99
CA PHE A 467 -9.08 12.27 27.07
C PHE A 467 -9.09 13.69 26.48
N GLU A 468 -9.21 13.78 25.16
CA GLU A 468 -9.44 15.02 24.41
C GLU A 468 -10.70 14.93 23.56
N ALA A 469 -11.58 15.92 23.65
CA ALA A 469 -12.83 15.97 22.89
C ALA A 469 -12.64 16.02 21.37
N ALA A 470 -11.46 16.43 20.89
CA ALA A 470 -11.09 16.38 19.48
C ALA A 470 -11.10 14.95 18.92
N CYS A 471 -10.80 13.95 19.75
CA CYS A 471 -10.86 12.55 19.34
C CYS A 471 -12.28 12.05 19.04
N LEU A 472 -13.32 12.65 19.63
CA LEU A 472 -14.71 12.38 19.28
C LEU A 472 -15.11 13.07 17.96
N ARG A 473 -14.47 14.19 17.64
CA ARG A 473 -14.69 14.94 16.39
C ARG A 473 -13.56 14.70 15.38
N PHE A 474 -13.01 13.50 15.35
CA PHE A 474 -11.89 13.10 14.50
C PHE A 474 -12.09 13.42 13.01
N HIS A 475 -13.34 13.47 12.53
CA HIS A 475 -13.70 13.79 11.15
C HIS A 475 -13.48 15.26 10.79
N GLU A 476 -13.32 16.15 11.79
CA GLU A 476 -12.94 17.56 11.61
C GLU A 476 -11.43 17.75 11.51
N THR A 477 -10.64 16.71 11.80
CA THR A 477 -9.17 16.81 11.77
C THR A 477 -8.67 16.75 10.34
N GLU A 478 -8.10 17.85 9.89
CA GLU A 478 -7.50 17.98 8.56
C GLU A 478 -6.11 17.34 8.52
N ARG A 479 -5.97 16.27 7.78
CA ARG A 479 -4.69 15.64 7.45
C ARG A 479 -4.77 14.85 6.15
N ALA A 480 -3.62 14.60 5.54
CA ALA A 480 -3.53 13.73 4.38
C ALA A 480 -3.79 12.26 4.76
N VAL A 481 -4.76 11.60 4.09
CA VAL A 481 -5.10 10.20 4.32
C VAL A 481 -4.96 9.41 3.02
N ARG A 482 -4.04 8.45 2.99
CA ARG A 482 -3.66 7.69 1.77
C ARG A 482 -4.20 6.27 1.75
N THR A 483 -5.40 6.04 2.22
CA THR A 483 -5.99 4.71 2.26
C THR A 483 -7.29 4.65 1.47
N PRO A 484 -7.77 3.43 1.10
CA PRO A 484 -9.10 3.26 0.51
C PRO A 484 -10.26 3.74 1.40
N SER A 485 -9.98 4.08 2.66
CA SER A 485 -10.97 4.57 3.63
C SER A 485 -10.87 6.08 3.89
N SER A 486 -10.10 6.84 3.08
CA SER A 486 -9.87 8.27 3.30
C SER A 486 -11.17 9.06 3.45
N GLU A 487 -12.13 8.86 2.54
CA GLU A 487 -13.38 9.61 2.56
C GLU A 487 -14.33 9.17 3.70
N GLN A 488 -14.18 7.93 4.15
CA GLN A 488 -14.99 7.40 5.24
C GLN A 488 -14.64 8.04 6.59
N VAL A 489 -13.37 8.34 6.83
CA VAL A 489 -12.90 8.94 8.10
C VAL A 489 -13.06 10.46 8.15
N ARG A 490 -13.48 11.09 7.06
CA ARG A 490 -13.86 12.51 6.99
C ARG A 490 -15.35 12.76 7.33
N ARG A 491 -16.05 11.74 7.81
CA ARG A 491 -17.43 11.77 8.24
C ARG A 491 -17.55 11.22 9.66
N PRO A 492 -18.59 11.60 10.41
CA PRO A 492 -18.92 10.91 11.66
C PRO A 492 -19.05 9.41 11.45
N ILE A 493 -18.87 8.64 12.52
CA ILE A 493 -19.01 7.18 12.47
C ILE A 493 -20.40 6.80 11.94
N PHE A 494 -20.46 5.83 11.03
CA PHE A 494 -21.70 5.35 10.41
C PHE A 494 -21.76 3.82 10.41
N ARG A 495 -22.98 3.26 10.33
CA ARG A 495 -23.24 1.82 10.51
C ARG A 495 -23.20 1.00 9.23
N ASP A 496 -23.20 1.62 8.04
CA ASP A 496 -23.34 0.94 6.74
C ASP A 496 -22.28 -0.15 6.50
N GLY A 497 -21.16 -0.07 7.20
CA GLY A 497 -20.08 -1.04 7.11
C GLY A 497 -20.35 -2.38 7.80
N ILE A 498 -21.27 -2.47 8.77
CA ILE A 498 -21.40 -3.64 9.64
C ILE A 498 -22.02 -4.82 8.88
N GLU A 499 -23.08 -4.59 8.14
CA GLU A 499 -23.93 -5.61 7.53
C GLU A 499 -23.83 -5.70 6.00
N GLY A 500 -22.97 -4.91 5.37
CA GLY A 500 -22.87 -4.80 3.90
C GLY A 500 -22.57 -6.10 3.15
N TRP A 501 -22.21 -7.19 3.83
CA TRP A 501 -21.99 -8.51 3.23
C TRP A 501 -23.29 -9.33 3.09
N GLN A 502 -24.35 -9.02 3.87
CA GLN A 502 -25.57 -9.84 3.93
C GLN A 502 -26.28 -9.96 2.58
N GLY A 503 -26.32 -8.88 1.78
CA GLY A 503 -26.86 -8.93 0.43
C GLY A 503 -26.13 -9.88 -0.51
N PHE A 504 -24.92 -10.26 -0.18
CA PHE A 504 -24.06 -11.16 -0.94
C PHE A 504 -23.96 -12.58 -0.33
N ALA A 505 -24.66 -12.85 0.78
CA ALA A 505 -24.61 -14.12 1.49
C ALA A 505 -24.76 -15.37 0.58
N PRO A 506 -25.61 -15.39 -0.49
CA PRO A 506 -25.74 -16.55 -1.36
C PRO A 506 -24.43 -16.99 -2.05
N TRP A 507 -23.44 -16.12 -2.18
CA TRP A 507 -22.16 -16.41 -2.85
C TRP A 507 -20.98 -16.56 -1.89
N LEU A 508 -21.16 -16.34 -0.58
CA LEU A 508 -20.08 -16.31 0.42
C LEU A 508 -19.82 -17.66 1.12
N GLY A 509 -20.47 -18.74 0.70
CA GLY A 509 -20.25 -20.09 1.26
C GLY A 509 -18.78 -20.54 1.32
N PRO A 510 -17.94 -20.32 0.29
CA PRO A 510 -16.50 -20.62 0.37
C PRO A 510 -15.79 -19.85 1.48
N LEU A 511 -16.13 -18.58 1.71
CA LEU A 511 -15.57 -17.77 2.79
C LEU A 511 -16.00 -18.28 4.17
N GLU A 512 -17.28 -18.57 4.35
CA GLU A 512 -17.81 -19.13 5.61
C GLU A 512 -17.11 -20.45 5.96
N THR A 513 -16.93 -21.32 4.98
CA THR A 513 -16.22 -22.60 5.14
C THR A 513 -14.77 -22.38 5.56
N ALA A 514 -14.06 -21.45 4.92
CA ALA A 514 -12.66 -21.16 5.21
C ALA A 514 -12.46 -20.51 6.58
N LEU A 515 -13.41 -19.69 7.05
CA LEU A 515 -13.37 -19.04 8.37
C LEU A 515 -13.68 -20.02 9.52
N GLY A 516 -14.58 -20.97 9.32
CA GLY A 516 -14.88 -22.02 10.29
C GLY A 516 -15.15 -21.47 11.71
N ASP A 517 -14.47 -22.05 12.70
CA ASP A 517 -14.66 -21.73 14.13
C ASP A 517 -14.42 -20.25 14.49
N VAL A 518 -13.67 -19.51 13.67
CA VAL A 518 -13.40 -18.09 13.93
C VAL A 518 -14.68 -17.26 13.87
N LEU A 519 -15.69 -17.67 13.10
CA LEU A 519 -17.01 -17.03 13.07
C LEU A 519 -17.74 -17.16 14.40
N VAL A 520 -17.62 -18.32 15.06
CA VAL A 520 -18.31 -18.62 16.31
C VAL A 520 -17.60 -17.96 17.50
N THR A 521 -16.28 -17.87 17.45
CA THR A 521 -15.47 -17.33 18.55
C THR A 521 -15.29 -15.82 18.50
N TYR A 522 -15.68 -15.15 17.42
CA TYR A 522 -15.59 -13.70 17.31
C TYR A 522 -16.33 -13.01 18.48
N PRO A 523 -15.79 -11.94 19.11
CA PRO A 523 -14.60 -11.16 18.70
C PRO A 523 -13.25 -11.69 19.17
N ASP A 524 -13.18 -12.83 19.89
CA ASP A 524 -11.96 -13.48 20.35
C ASP A 524 -11.00 -12.51 21.08
N VAL A 525 -11.52 -11.88 22.10
CA VAL A 525 -10.76 -11.00 22.98
C VAL A 525 -10.36 -11.74 24.27
N PRO A 526 -9.15 -11.54 24.79
CA PRO A 526 -8.77 -12.07 26.08
C PRO A 526 -9.77 -11.63 27.16
N ARG A 527 -10.18 -12.54 28.04
CA ARG A 527 -10.96 -12.14 29.20
C ARG A 527 -10.07 -11.31 30.13
N PRO A 528 -10.55 -10.18 30.66
CA PRO A 528 -9.80 -9.49 31.69
C PRO A 528 -9.50 -10.49 32.83
N SER A 529 -8.25 -10.49 33.29
CA SER A 529 -7.89 -11.27 34.48
C SER A 529 -8.81 -10.84 35.60
N PRO A 530 -9.43 -11.77 36.39
CA PRO A 530 -10.12 -11.36 37.57
C PRO A 530 -9.12 -10.66 38.50
N GLU A 531 -9.46 -9.42 38.92
CA GLU A 531 -8.69 -8.62 39.89
C GLU A 531 -8.45 -9.38 41.19
#